data_b3f78dc9c8e6b2472630dc836e77ee6a
#
_entry.id   b3f78dc9c8e6b2472630dc836e77ee6a
#
_cell.length_a   1.000
_cell.length_b   1.000
_cell.length_c   1.000
_cell.angle_alpha   90.00
_cell.angle_beta   90.00
_cell.angle_gamma   90.00
#
_symmetry.space_group_name_H-M   'P 1'
#
loop_
_entity.id
_entity.type
_entity.pdbx_description
1 polymer ?
#
loop_
_entity_poly.entity_id
_entity_poly.type
_entity_poly.pdbx_seq_one_letter_code
_entity_poly.pdbx_strand_id
1 'polypeptide(L)'
;YLTLIKSGKAKIEIPGIAPDEFPDLPQVSEDYSVTLPGGVLKNMIEMTSFAAAKTDNDPTRMGALLKIMPDGLSMVALDGYRIAQRNVSLEGNFEPKEMIIPEKSLTELARIIGDSDEDIKIIAAPGHAIFLLETCKLVTRLIEGSYTNFERIIPTSFELELECPTHQIADSVKRASLIILNDVVKGPIRFNITDGNINVSCTTSAGSVDDNLSVDTPPDVALEIGFYNRYLQDVFNVLRDDNIMMKFNKSINPLI
;
A
#
# COMPACT_ATOMS: atom_id res chain seq x y z
N TYR A 1 28.54 -26.72 -15.65
CA TYR A 1 27.49 -26.77 -16.67
C TYR A 1 27.58 -25.55 -17.58
N LEU A 2 27.33 -25.76 -18.89
CA LEU A 2 27.36 -24.71 -19.90
C LEU A 2 26.08 -24.82 -20.75
N THR A 3 25.30 -23.72 -20.81
CA THR A 3 24.11 -23.66 -21.65
C THR A 3 24.46 -22.97 -22.97
N LEU A 4 24.25 -23.66 -24.09
CA LEU A 4 24.45 -23.12 -25.42
C LEU A 4 23.10 -22.72 -26.04
N ILE A 5 22.91 -21.43 -26.28
CA ILE A 5 21.74 -20.86 -26.95
C ILE A 5 22.12 -20.53 -28.39
N LYS A 6 21.34 -21.01 -29.37
CA LYS A 6 21.51 -20.71 -30.80
C LYS A 6 20.26 -20.02 -31.34
N SER A 7 20.43 -18.90 -32.01
CA SER A 7 19.35 -18.19 -32.72
C SER A 7 19.90 -17.64 -34.04
N GLY A 8 19.49 -18.24 -35.13
CA GLY A 8 20.05 -17.95 -36.45
C GLY A 8 21.57 -18.18 -36.48
N LYS A 9 22.36 -17.14 -36.75
CA LYS A 9 23.82 -17.18 -36.74
C LYS A 9 24.44 -16.87 -35.37
N ALA A 10 23.67 -16.43 -34.42
CA ALA A 10 24.16 -16.11 -33.08
C ALA A 10 24.33 -17.39 -32.25
N LYS A 11 25.43 -17.45 -31.51
CA LYS A 11 25.71 -18.47 -30.50
C LYS A 11 26.06 -17.76 -29.20
N ILE A 12 25.41 -18.13 -28.12
CA ILE A 12 25.61 -17.55 -26.78
C ILE A 12 25.91 -18.71 -25.84
N GLU A 13 26.98 -18.62 -25.10
CA GLU A 13 27.35 -19.59 -24.07
C GLU A 13 27.20 -18.93 -22.70
N ILE A 14 26.38 -19.53 -21.85
CA ILE A 14 26.09 -19.01 -20.49
C ILE A 14 26.50 -20.10 -19.48
N PRO A 15 27.38 -19.78 -18.50
CA PRO A 15 27.64 -20.68 -17.39
C PRO A 15 26.36 -20.93 -16.62
N GLY A 16 26.09 -22.16 -16.24
CA GLY A 16 24.96 -22.59 -15.44
C GLY A 16 25.42 -23.33 -14.18
N ILE A 17 24.54 -23.46 -13.24
CA ILE A 17 24.71 -24.34 -12.07
C ILE A 17 24.07 -25.69 -12.32
N ALA A 18 24.44 -26.69 -11.53
CA ALA A 18 23.87 -28.04 -11.66
C ALA A 18 22.36 -28.02 -11.30
N PRO A 19 21.51 -28.81 -12.00
CA PRO A 19 20.08 -28.87 -11.70
C PRO A 19 19.77 -29.29 -10.27
N ASP A 20 20.59 -30.13 -9.68
CA ASP A 20 20.51 -30.61 -8.30
C ASP A 20 20.92 -29.57 -7.25
N GLU A 21 21.57 -28.47 -7.67
CA GLU A 21 21.84 -27.29 -6.83
C GLU A 21 20.70 -26.26 -6.86
N PHE A 22 19.66 -26.49 -7.67
CA PHE A 22 18.48 -25.62 -7.68
C PHE A 22 17.72 -25.78 -6.38
N PRO A 23 17.40 -24.68 -5.65
CA PRO A 23 16.72 -24.75 -4.37
C PRO A 23 15.37 -25.46 -4.48
N ASP A 24 15.15 -26.46 -3.62
CA ASP A 24 13.83 -27.07 -3.50
C ASP A 24 12.80 -26.10 -2.95
N LEU A 25 11.58 -26.17 -3.47
CA LEU A 25 10.46 -25.45 -2.88
C LEU A 25 10.11 -26.08 -1.53
N PRO A 26 9.81 -25.27 -0.50
CA PRO A 26 9.43 -25.82 0.79
C PRO A 26 8.20 -26.73 0.65
N GLN A 27 8.31 -27.96 1.15
CA GLN A 27 7.16 -28.84 1.31
C GLN A 27 6.38 -28.37 2.54
N VAL A 28 5.19 -27.85 2.33
CA VAL A 28 4.34 -27.32 3.39
C VAL A 28 3.02 -28.07 3.39
N SER A 29 2.49 -28.34 4.57
CA SER A 29 1.12 -28.83 4.73
C SER A 29 0.14 -27.73 4.34
N GLU A 30 -0.95 -28.11 3.70
CA GLU A 30 -2.04 -27.19 3.32
C GLU A 30 -3.11 -27.09 4.43
N ASP A 31 -2.73 -27.37 5.68
CA ASP A 31 -3.66 -27.48 6.81
C ASP A 31 -4.44 -26.18 7.07
N TYR A 32 -3.88 -25.05 6.64
CA TYR A 32 -4.54 -23.76 6.78
C TYR A 32 -4.52 -22.97 5.47
N SER A 33 -5.69 -22.76 4.90
CA SER A 33 -5.82 -21.98 3.67
C SER A 33 -7.12 -21.16 3.62
N VAL A 34 -7.06 -20.04 2.90
CA VAL A 34 -8.21 -19.22 2.56
C VAL A 34 -8.19 -18.94 1.05
N THR A 35 -9.38 -18.92 0.44
CA THR A 35 -9.53 -18.64 -1.00
C THR A 35 -10.35 -17.37 -1.17
N LEU A 36 -9.92 -16.50 -2.09
CA LEU A 36 -10.62 -15.26 -2.44
C LEU A 36 -10.35 -14.89 -3.89
N PRO A 37 -11.24 -14.07 -4.51
CA PRO A 37 -11.02 -13.57 -5.87
C PRO A 37 -9.70 -12.79 -5.98
N GLY A 38 -8.95 -13.03 -7.05
CA GLY A 38 -7.65 -12.39 -7.30
C GLY A 38 -7.73 -10.87 -7.35
N GLY A 39 -8.77 -10.32 -7.98
CA GLY A 39 -9.01 -8.88 -8.02
C GLY A 39 -9.16 -8.25 -6.63
N VAL A 40 -9.79 -8.96 -5.67
CA VAL A 40 -9.93 -8.51 -4.28
C VAL A 40 -8.56 -8.48 -3.60
N LEU A 41 -7.78 -9.54 -3.71
CA LEU A 41 -6.43 -9.60 -3.13
C LEU A 41 -5.51 -8.53 -3.73
N LYS A 42 -5.53 -8.37 -5.06
CA LYS A 42 -4.78 -7.32 -5.77
C LYS A 42 -5.14 -5.94 -5.24
N ASN A 43 -6.44 -5.63 -5.11
CA ASN A 43 -6.89 -4.35 -4.55
C ASN A 43 -6.38 -4.14 -3.12
N MET A 44 -6.44 -5.16 -2.25
CA MET A 44 -5.89 -5.06 -0.89
C MET A 44 -4.40 -4.72 -0.91
N ILE A 45 -3.63 -5.37 -1.79
CA ILE A 45 -2.19 -5.13 -1.92
C ILE A 45 -1.92 -3.71 -2.43
N GLU A 46 -2.55 -3.30 -3.51
CA GLU A 46 -2.34 -1.98 -4.12
C GLU A 46 -2.70 -0.84 -3.18
N MET A 47 -3.78 -0.99 -2.40
CA MET A 47 -4.24 0.03 -1.46
C MET A 47 -3.45 0.07 -0.14
N THR A 48 -2.51 -0.84 0.10
CA THR A 48 -1.78 -0.88 1.37
C THR A 48 -0.27 -0.93 1.22
N SER A 49 0.26 -1.76 0.33
CA SER A 49 1.70 -2.07 0.26
C SER A 49 2.60 -0.85 0.04
N PHE A 50 2.10 0.22 -0.59
CA PHE A 50 2.83 1.46 -0.80
C PHE A 50 3.25 2.13 0.52
N ALA A 51 2.52 1.88 1.62
CA ALA A 51 2.78 2.45 2.93
C ALA A 51 3.89 1.69 3.71
N ALA A 52 4.32 0.52 3.24
CA ALA A 52 5.43 -0.20 3.86
C ALA A 52 6.74 0.57 3.75
N ALA A 53 7.58 0.47 4.79
CA ALA A 53 8.90 1.08 4.80
C ALA A 53 9.81 0.43 3.73
N LYS A 54 10.56 1.26 3.00
CA LYS A 54 11.57 0.74 2.05
C LYS A 54 12.85 0.30 2.75
N THR A 55 13.18 0.95 3.85
CA THR A 55 14.28 0.62 4.77
C THR A 55 13.83 1.00 6.17
N ASP A 56 14.01 0.13 7.14
CA ASP A 56 13.74 0.41 8.56
C ASP A 56 14.67 -0.45 9.44
N ASN A 57 14.90 -0.02 10.68
CA ASN A 57 15.59 -0.81 11.70
C ASN A 57 14.71 -1.96 12.21
N ASP A 58 13.40 -1.82 12.11
CA ASP A 58 12.44 -2.87 12.38
C ASP A 58 12.01 -3.54 11.05
N PRO A 59 12.50 -4.75 10.75
CA PRO A 59 12.19 -5.44 9.50
C PRO A 59 10.69 -5.67 9.27
N THR A 60 9.88 -5.71 10.33
CA THR A 60 8.44 -5.97 10.22
C THR A 60 7.72 -4.89 9.41
N ARG A 61 8.22 -3.63 9.47
CA ARG A 61 7.67 -2.51 8.71
C ARG A 61 8.00 -2.55 7.22
N MET A 62 8.96 -3.39 6.79
CA MET A 62 9.25 -3.60 5.36
C MET A 62 8.29 -4.59 4.68
N GLY A 63 7.28 -5.04 5.41
CA GLY A 63 6.19 -5.87 4.93
C GLY A 63 4.82 -5.30 5.28
N ALA A 64 3.78 -5.94 4.76
CA ALA A 64 2.41 -5.72 5.19
C ALA A 64 1.94 -6.88 6.06
N LEU A 65 1.19 -6.56 7.09
CA LEU A 65 0.51 -7.53 7.93
C LEU A 65 -0.79 -7.96 7.26
N LEU A 66 -0.88 -9.22 6.90
CA LEU A 66 -2.14 -9.86 6.50
C LEU A 66 -2.74 -10.57 7.72
N LYS A 67 -3.89 -10.09 8.17
CA LYS A 67 -4.69 -10.73 9.22
C LYS A 67 -5.84 -11.50 8.56
N ILE A 68 -5.96 -12.78 8.86
CA ILE A 68 -7.14 -13.57 8.57
C ILE A 68 -8.00 -13.53 9.82
N MET A 69 -9.23 -13.11 9.68
CA MET A 69 -10.22 -12.96 10.76
C MET A 69 -11.38 -13.94 10.52
N PRO A 70 -12.21 -14.24 11.52
CA PRO A 70 -13.31 -15.19 11.34
C PRO A 70 -14.26 -14.83 10.19
N ASP A 71 -14.42 -13.57 9.88
CA ASP A 71 -15.38 -13.01 8.91
C ASP A 71 -14.71 -12.27 7.72
N GLY A 72 -13.38 -12.41 7.57
CA GLY A 72 -12.70 -11.75 6.45
C GLY A 72 -11.19 -11.58 6.60
N LEU A 73 -10.67 -10.64 5.85
CA LEU A 73 -9.24 -10.32 5.81
C LEU A 73 -9.00 -8.83 6.10
N SER A 74 -7.89 -8.54 6.75
CA SER A 74 -7.36 -7.20 6.89
C SER A 74 -5.91 -7.17 6.43
N MET A 75 -5.54 -6.21 5.59
CA MET A 75 -4.15 -5.96 5.22
C MET A 75 -3.75 -4.57 5.69
N VAL A 76 -2.58 -4.48 6.33
CA VAL A 76 -2.07 -3.24 6.91
C VAL A 76 -0.61 -3.07 6.60
N ALA A 77 -0.21 -1.89 6.15
CA ALA A 77 1.18 -1.50 6.00
C ALA A 77 1.44 -0.13 6.64
N LEU A 78 2.64 0.07 7.17
CA LEU A 78 3.04 1.33 7.80
C LEU A 78 4.57 1.54 7.72
N ASP A 79 4.99 2.81 7.78
CA ASP A 79 6.41 3.20 7.79
C ASP A 79 6.80 4.15 8.95
N GLY A 80 5.90 4.30 9.94
CA GLY A 80 6.08 5.21 11.09
C GLY A 80 5.58 6.63 10.85
N TYR A 81 5.25 7.02 9.62
CA TYR A 81 4.66 8.32 9.26
C TYR A 81 3.27 8.19 8.68
N ARG A 82 2.93 7.04 8.13
CA ARG A 82 1.63 6.73 7.51
C ARG A 82 1.24 5.29 7.77
N ILE A 83 -0.06 5.04 7.73
CA ILE A 83 -0.67 3.71 7.85
C ILE A 83 -1.67 3.59 6.71
N ALA A 84 -1.65 2.47 6.01
CA ALA A 84 -2.69 2.09 5.07
C ALA A 84 -3.31 0.77 5.51
N GLN A 85 -4.64 0.74 5.57
CA GLN A 85 -5.40 -0.45 5.97
C GLN A 85 -6.53 -0.71 4.97
N ARG A 86 -6.70 -1.95 4.58
CA ARG A 86 -7.83 -2.42 3.77
C ARG A 86 -8.44 -3.65 4.42
N ASN A 87 -9.75 -3.59 4.67
CA ASN A 87 -10.54 -4.69 5.21
C ASN A 87 -11.48 -5.22 4.13
N VAL A 88 -11.67 -6.52 4.10
CA VAL A 88 -12.60 -7.21 3.19
C VAL A 88 -13.33 -8.28 3.96
N SER A 89 -14.65 -8.28 3.90
CA SER A 89 -15.48 -9.35 4.45
C SER A 89 -15.51 -10.53 3.48
N LEU A 90 -15.39 -11.73 4.00
CA LEU A 90 -15.52 -12.99 3.26
C LEU A 90 -16.55 -13.86 3.95
N GLU A 91 -17.34 -14.58 3.15
CA GLU A 91 -18.23 -15.60 3.68
C GLU A 91 -17.41 -16.79 4.18
N GLY A 92 -17.59 -17.15 5.44
CA GLY A 92 -16.88 -18.28 6.05
C GLY A 92 -16.75 -18.10 7.55
N ASN A 93 -16.01 -19.03 8.15
CA ASN A 93 -15.57 -18.93 9.54
C ASN A 93 -14.12 -19.41 9.58
N PHE A 94 -13.20 -18.47 9.51
CA PHE A 94 -11.78 -18.77 9.42
C PHE A 94 -11.13 -18.73 10.80
N GLU A 95 -10.16 -19.60 11.03
CA GLU A 95 -9.32 -19.47 12.22
C GLU A 95 -8.43 -18.23 12.10
N PRO A 96 -8.32 -17.41 13.15
CA PRO A 96 -7.47 -16.21 13.11
C PRO A 96 -6.00 -16.56 12.84
N LYS A 97 -5.40 -15.86 11.87
CA LYS A 97 -4.00 -16.03 11.50
C LYS A 97 -3.39 -14.68 11.11
N GLU A 98 -2.13 -14.47 11.48
CA GLU A 98 -1.38 -13.28 11.11
C GLU A 98 -0.10 -13.66 10.36
N MET A 99 0.20 -12.92 9.30
CA MET A 99 1.38 -13.11 8.48
C MET A 99 1.96 -11.75 8.08
N ILE A 100 3.25 -11.53 8.32
CA ILE A 100 3.95 -10.34 7.82
C ILE A 100 4.63 -10.72 6.52
N ILE A 101 4.09 -10.23 5.40
CA ILE A 101 4.53 -10.59 4.06
C ILE A 101 5.41 -9.46 3.52
N PRO A 102 6.62 -9.74 3.00
CA PRO A 102 7.48 -8.71 2.42
C PRO A 102 6.77 -7.91 1.32
N GLU A 103 6.91 -6.59 1.34
CA GLU A 103 6.27 -5.69 0.35
C GLU A 103 6.63 -6.06 -1.09
N LYS A 104 7.89 -6.44 -1.34
CA LYS A 104 8.33 -6.88 -2.67
C LYS A 104 7.57 -8.11 -3.16
N SER A 105 7.30 -9.08 -2.27
CA SER A 105 6.53 -10.28 -2.64
C SER A 105 5.08 -9.95 -2.93
N LEU A 106 4.47 -9.02 -2.19
CA LEU A 106 3.12 -8.55 -2.45
C LEU A 106 3.03 -7.80 -3.78
N THR A 107 3.98 -6.91 -4.06
CA THR A 107 4.03 -6.18 -5.32
C THR A 107 4.16 -7.14 -6.53
N GLU A 108 5.02 -8.17 -6.43
CA GLU A 108 5.12 -9.19 -7.46
C GLU A 108 3.84 -10.01 -7.59
N LEU A 109 3.20 -10.37 -6.47
CA LEU A 109 1.92 -11.06 -6.49
C LEU A 109 0.85 -10.26 -7.23
N ALA A 110 0.69 -8.97 -6.90
CA ALA A 110 -0.27 -8.09 -7.58
C ALA A 110 0.01 -8.01 -9.10
N ARG A 111 1.29 -7.99 -9.49
CA ARG A 111 1.71 -7.98 -10.90
C ARG A 111 1.36 -9.30 -11.61
N ILE A 112 1.53 -10.44 -10.92
CA ILE A 112 1.21 -11.77 -11.47
C ILE A 112 -0.30 -11.94 -11.62
N ILE A 113 -1.09 -11.49 -10.64
CA ILE A 113 -2.56 -11.50 -10.71
C ILE A 113 -3.04 -10.73 -11.95
N GLY A 114 -2.42 -9.57 -12.24
CA GLY A 114 -2.79 -8.76 -13.40
C GLY A 114 -4.28 -8.37 -13.36
N ASP A 115 -4.98 -8.61 -14.45
CA ASP A 115 -6.44 -8.35 -14.59
C ASP A 115 -7.26 -9.66 -14.53
N SER A 116 -6.68 -10.73 -13.96
CA SER A 116 -7.37 -12.01 -13.80
C SER A 116 -8.36 -11.97 -12.64
N ASP A 117 -9.56 -12.51 -12.88
CA ASP A 117 -10.59 -12.70 -11.85
C ASP A 117 -10.55 -14.11 -11.22
N GLU A 118 -9.49 -14.89 -11.50
CA GLU A 118 -9.33 -16.24 -10.91
C GLU A 118 -9.24 -16.20 -9.38
N ASP A 119 -9.76 -17.25 -8.74
CA ASP A 119 -9.62 -17.42 -7.31
C ASP A 119 -8.18 -17.77 -6.92
N ILE A 120 -7.69 -17.12 -5.88
CA ILE A 120 -6.36 -17.35 -5.33
C ILE A 120 -6.49 -18.03 -3.98
N LYS A 121 -5.81 -19.16 -3.83
CA LYS A 121 -5.70 -19.86 -2.56
C LYS A 121 -4.44 -19.39 -1.83
N ILE A 122 -4.62 -18.79 -0.66
CA ILE A 122 -3.55 -18.41 0.28
C ILE A 122 -3.35 -19.53 1.27
N ILE A 123 -2.13 -20.04 1.39
CA ILE A 123 -1.76 -21.05 2.38
C ILE A 123 -0.81 -20.42 3.39
N ALA A 124 -1.18 -20.48 4.66
CA ALA A 124 -0.34 -20.00 5.77
C ALA A 124 0.45 -21.18 6.35
N ALA A 125 1.74 -21.22 6.07
CA ALA A 125 2.65 -22.24 6.55
C ALA A 125 3.65 -21.66 7.57
N PRO A 126 4.32 -22.50 8.38
CA PRO A 126 5.38 -22.03 9.27
C PRO A 126 6.49 -21.30 8.50
N GLY A 127 6.66 -20.00 8.78
CA GLY A 127 7.67 -19.14 8.16
C GLY A 127 7.46 -18.81 6.68
N HIS A 128 6.35 -19.25 6.05
CA HIS A 128 6.07 -19.01 4.63
C HIS A 128 4.60 -18.68 4.38
N ALA A 129 4.35 -17.84 3.39
CA ALA A 129 3.06 -17.70 2.72
C ALA A 129 3.16 -18.25 1.30
N ILE A 130 2.13 -18.95 0.86
CA ILE A 130 2.04 -19.52 -0.48
C ILE A 130 0.76 -19.04 -1.13
N PHE A 131 0.88 -18.56 -2.34
CA PHE A 131 -0.24 -18.13 -3.16
C PHE A 131 -0.32 -19.06 -4.36
N LEU A 132 -1.43 -19.77 -4.46
CA LEU A 132 -1.72 -20.66 -5.58
C LEU A 132 -2.64 -19.93 -6.55
N LEU A 133 -2.15 -19.72 -7.75
CA LEU A 133 -2.87 -19.23 -8.91
C LEU A 133 -3.05 -20.40 -9.89
N GLU A 134 -3.94 -20.29 -10.86
CA GLU A 134 -4.22 -21.36 -11.82
C GLU A 134 -2.95 -21.84 -12.56
N THR A 135 -2.09 -20.91 -12.94
CA THR A 135 -0.93 -21.18 -13.77
C THR A 135 0.41 -21.13 -13.03
N CYS A 136 0.43 -20.60 -11.80
CA CYS A 136 1.67 -20.45 -11.05
C CYS A 136 1.48 -20.55 -9.53
N LYS A 137 2.59 -20.74 -8.84
CA LYS A 137 2.69 -20.77 -7.39
C LYS A 137 3.73 -19.75 -6.95
N LEU A 138 3.34 -18.79 -6.14
CA LEU A 138 4.28 -17.87 -5.50
C LEU A 138 4.50 -18.31 -4.06
N VAL A 139 5.75 -18.50 -3.68
CA VAL A 139 6.17 -18.84 -2.31
C VAL A 139 7.04 -17.73 -1.78
N THR A 140 6.72 -17.23 -0.60
CA THR A 140 7.51 -16.17 0.06
C THR A 140 7.78 -16.51 1.51
N ARG A 141 8.96 -16.15 2.01
CA ARG A 141 9.27 -16.18 3.43
C ARG A 141 8.54 -15.05 4.14
N LEU A 142 8.00 -15.35 5.31
CA LEU A 142 7.43 -14.34 6.20
C LEU A 142 8.53 -13.58 6.91
N ILE A 143 8.26 -12.34 7.25
CA ILE A 143 9.10 -11.55 8.15
C ILE A 143 8.74 -11.97 9.58
N GLU A 144 9.73 -12.40 10.34
CA GLU A 144 9.56 -12.78 11.75
C GLU A 144 9.47 -11.53 12.64
N GLY A 145 8.64 -11.59 13.67
CA GLY A 145 8.47 -10.53 14.65
C GLY A 145 7.01 -10.20 14.97
N SER A 146 6.82 -9.24 15.86
CA SER A 146 5.50 -8.70 16.17
C SER A 146 5.28 -7.41 15.40
N TYR A 147 4.19 -7.34 14.65
CA TYR A 147 3.85 -6.11 13.93
C TYR A 147 3.49 -4.97 14.91
N THR A 148 3.81 -3.74 14.55
CA THR A 148 3.47 -2.56 15.35
C THR A 148 1.97 -2.53 15.65
N ASN A 149 1.59 -2.28 16.91
CA ASN A 149 0.19 -2.13 17.28
C ASN A 149 -0.36 -0.80 16.73
N PHE A 150 -0.80 -0.82 15.48
CA PHE A 150 -1.29 0.34 14.75
C PHE A 150 -2.67 0.81 15.21
N GLU A 151 -3.48 -0.08 15.77
CA GLU A 151 -4.85 0.24 16.22
C GLU A 151 -4.86 1.33 17.30
N ARG A 152 -3.81 1.40 18.13
CA ARG A 152 -3.65 2.44 19.14
C ARG A 152 -3.21 3.81 18.60
N ILE A 153 -2.72 3.83 17.35
CA ILE A 153 -2.19 5.04 16.71
C ILE A 153 -3.31 5.75 15.94
N ILE A 154 -4.30 4.99 15.44
CA ILE A 154 -5.43 5.54 14.69
C ILE A 154 -6.38 6.25 15.65
N PRO A 155 -6.65 7.56 15.46
CA PRO A 155 -7.63 8.29 16.27
C PRO A 155 -9.03 7.69 16.12
N THR A 156 -9.78 7.70 17.19
CA THR A 156 -11.18 7.21 17.23
C THR A 156 -12.21 8.33 17.24
N SER A 157 -11.78 9.59 17.36
CA SER A 157 -12.63 10.78 17.30
C SER A 157 -11.96 11.88 16.49
N PHE A 158 -12.77 12.70 15.82
CA PHE A 158 -12.31 13.74 14.91
C PHE A 158 -13.04 15.05 15.18
N GLU A 159 -12.32 16.16 15.07
CA GLU A 159 -12.87 17.52 15.24
C GLU A 159 -13.49 18.04 13.93
N LEU A 160 -12.99 17.54 12.79
CA LEU A 160 -13.43 17.95 11.45
C LEU A 160 -13.48 16.74 10.51
N GLU A 161 -14.61 16.54 9.86
CA GLU A 161 -14.79 15.54 8.82
C GLU A 161 -15.30 16.23 7.54
N LEU A 162 -14.62 16.02 6.42
CA LEU A 162 -14.93 16.65 5.14
C LEU A 162 -15.03 15.60 4.04
N GLU A 163 -16.12 15.63 3.31
CA GLU A 163 -16.25 14.90 2.06
C GLU A 163 -15.70 15.74 0.90
N CYS A 164 -14.85 15.15 0.08
CA CYS A 164 -14.23 15.84 -1.04
C CYS A 164 -14.20 14.94 -2.27
N PRO A 165 -14.50 15.47 -3.49
CA PRO A 165 -14.31 14.74 -4.72
C PRO A 165 -12.84 14.33 -4.90
N THR A 166 -12.60 13.02 -5.00
CA THR A 166 -11.24 12.44 -5.02
C THR A 166 -10.38 13.03 -6.14
N HIS A 167 -10.95 13.15 -7.34
CA HIS A 167 -10.22 13.65 -8.50
C HIS A 167 -9.77 15.11 -8.33
N GLN A 168 -10.58 15.96 -7.67
CA GLN A 168 -10.24 17.38 -7.49
C GLN A 168 -9.05 17.56 -6.56
N ILE A 169 -9.08 16.92 -5.38
CA ILE A 169 -7.96 17.03 -4.42
C ILE A 169 -6.71 16.33 -4.95
N ALA A 170 -6.84 15.20 -5.64
CA ALA A 170 -5.73 14.50 -6.28
C ALA A 170 -5.04 15.36 -7.35
N ASP A 171 -5.81 16.04 -8.20
CA ASP A 171 -5.28 16.95 -9.23
C ASP A 171 -4.58 18.16 -8.62
N SER A 172 -5.12 18.73 -7.54
CA SER A 172 -4.46 19.83 -6.81
C SER A 172 -3.13 19.41 -6.21
N VAL A 173 -3.09 18.24 -5.54
CA VAL A 173 -1.84 17.67 -5.01
C VAL A 173 -0.86 17.38 -6.14
N LYS A 174 -1.31 16.88 -7.29
CA LYS A 174 -0.48 16.61 -8.45
C LYS A 174 0.14 17.90 -9.01
N ARG A 175 -0.65 18.98 -9.14
CA ARG A 175 -0.13 20.30 -9.57
C ARG A 175 0.92 20.85 -8.61
N ALA A 176 0.66 20.81 -7.30
CA ALA A 176 1.63 21.23 -6.29
C ALA A 176 2.92 20.40 -6.35
N SER A 177 2.80 19.10 -6.62
CA SER A 177 3.93 18.17 -6.70
C SER A 177 4.90 18.51 -7.84
N LEU A 178 4.42 19.02 -8.97
CA LEU A 178 5.26 19.38 -10.12
C LEU A 178 6.33 20.44 -9.78
N ILE A 179 6.01 21.37 -8.88
CA ILE A 179 6.95 22.40 -8.45
C ILE A 179 7.95 21.84 -7.44
N ILE A 180 7.52 20.95 -6.55
CA ILE A 180 8.38 20.35 -5.52
C ILE A 180 9.44 19.41 -6.12
N LEU A 181 9.13 18.71 -7.20
CA LEU A 181 10.06 17.74 -7.83
C LEU A 181 11.35 18.41 -8.32
N ASN A 182 11.30 19.68 -8.67
CA ASN A 182 12.42 20.44 -9.24
C ASN A 182 13.20 21.24 -8.17
N ASP A 183 12.81 21.16 -6.90
CA ASP A 183 13.47 21.91 -5.82
C ASP A 183 14.44 21.05 -5.02
N VAL A 184 15.55 21.67 -4.59
CA VAL A 184 16.55 21.08 -3.71
C VAL A 184 15.99 20.92 -2.29
N VAL A 185 15.18 21.89 -1.84
CA VAL A 185 14.49 21.85 -0.54
C VAL A 185 13.02 21.51 -0.76
N LYS A 186 12.65 20.27 -0.49
CA LYS A 186 11.27 19.78 -0.65
C LYS A 186 10.38 20.36 0.44
N GLY A 187 9.70 21.46 0.15
CA GLY A 187 8.66 22.02 1.02
C GLY A 187 7.44 21.11 1.17
N PRO A 188 6.66 21.26 2.24
CA PRO A 188 5.40 20.53 2.39
C PRO A 188 4.33 21.08 1.44
N ILE A 189 3.38 20.22 1.07
CA ILE A 189 2.07 20.66 0.56
C ILE A 189 1.23 21.01 1.79
N ARG A 190 0.66 22.22 1.80
CA ARG A 190 -0.21 22.70 2.86
C ARG A 190 -1.66 22.65 2.44
N PHE A 191 -2.50 22.15 3.34
CA PHE A 191 -3.94 22.30 3.27
C PHE A 191 -4.33 23.37 4.28
N ASN A 192 -4.94 24.45 3.80
CA ASN A 192 -5.55 25.48 4.62
C ASN A 192 -7.07 25.38 4.44
N ILE A 193 -7.75 24.90 5.49
CA ILE A 193 -9.18 24.63 5.48
C ILE A 193 -9.87 25.77 6.20
N THR A 194 -10.74 26.46 5.49
CA THR A 194 -11.54 27.57 5.98
C THR A 194 -12.99 27.38 5.52
N ASP A 195 -13.88 28.31 5.89
CA ASP A 195 -15.30 28.22 5.55
C ASP A 195 -15.54 27.97 4.06
N GLY A 196 -16.06 26.78 3.76
CA GLY A 196 -16.43 26.35 2.40
C GLY A 196 -15.28 26.02 1.47
N ASN A 197 -14.02 25.96 1.95
CA ASN A 197 -12.88 25.87 1.05
C ASN A 197 -11.71 25.06 1.64
N ILE A 198 -11.01 24.31 0.76
CA ILE A 198 -9.66 23.77 1.00
C ILE A 198 -8.70 24.46 0.03
N ASN A 199 -7.80 25.27 0.55
CA ASN A 199 -6.69 25.81 -0.21
C ASN A 199 -5.51 24.82 -0.14
N VAL A 200 -5.06 24.34 -1.28
CA VAL A 200 -3.88 23.48 -1.44
C VAL A 200 -2.74 24.33 -1.96
N SER A 201 -1.73 24.53 -1.14
CA SER A 201 -0.62 25.42 -1.50
C SER A 201 0.75 24.79 -1.27
N CYS A 202 1.72 25.28 -2.04
CA CYS A 202 3.12 24.93 -1.92
C CYS A 202 3.97 26.10 -2.44
N THR A 203 5.05 26.39 -1.74
CA THR A 203 6.04 27.41 -2.18
C THR A 203 7.43 26.81 -2.14
N THR A 204 8.18 26.97 -3.23
CA THR A 204 9.54 26.48 -3.42
C THR A 204 10.40 27.56 -4.07
N SER A 205 11.68 27.32 -4.24
CA SER A 205 12.56 28.24 -4.99
C SER A 205 12.20 28.31 -6.48
N ALA A 206 11.52 27.29 -7.02
CA ALA A 206 11.09 27.23 -8.42
C ALA A 206 9.75 27.93 -8.70
N GLY A 207 8.99 28.30 -7.65
CA GLY A 207 7.69 28.94 -7.77
C GLY A 207 6.70 28.56 -6.67
N SER A 208 5.43 28.89 -6.90
CA SER A 208 4.34 28.58 -5.98
C SER A 208 3.12 28.03 -6.70
N VAL A 209 2.38 27.17 -6.02
CA VAL A 209 1.01 26.78 -6.38
C VAL A 209 0.08 27.23 -5.27
N ASP A 210 -1.06 27.76 -5.68
CA ASP A 210 -2.17 28.14 -4.82
C ASP A 210 -3.45 27.72 -5.55
N ASP A 211 -4.10 26.70 -5.02
CA ASP A 211 -5.25 26.06 -5.65
C ASP A 211 -6.39 25.92 -4.63
N ASN A 212 -7.62 26.22 -5.04
CA ASN A 212 -8.76 26.29 -4.15
C ASN A 212 -9.84 25.31 -4.58
N LEU A 213 -10.31 24.50 -3.63
CA LEU A 213 -11.39 23.56 -3.82
C LEU A 213 -12.56 23.93 -2.91
N SER A 214 -13.73 24.07 -3.50
CA SER A 214 -14.96 24.26 -2.73
C SER A 214 -15.41 22.94 -2.12
N VAL A 215 -15.62 22.94 -0.81
CA VAL A 215 -16.07 21.78 -0.02
C VAL A 215 -17.09 22.26 1.01
N ASP A 216 -17.95 21.37 1.45
CA ASP A 216 -18.84 21.68 2.55
C ASP A 216 -18.09 21.57 3.87
N THR A 217 -17.98 22.67 4.59
CA THR A 217 -17.29 22.74 5.89
C THR A 217 -18.23 23.26 6.97
N PRO A 218 -18.04 22.86 8.24
CA PRO A 218 -18.67 23.54 9.36
C PRO A 218 -18.29 25.05 9.38
N PRO A 219 -19.16 25.92 9.93
CA PRO A 219 -18.82 27.32 10.09
C PRO A 219 -17.64 27.52 11.05
N ASP A 220 -16.91 28.61 10.89
CA ASP A 220 -15.79 29.04 11.74
C ASP A 220 -14.61 28.03 11.75
N VAL A 221 -14.53 27.13 10.76
CA VAL A 221 -13.39 26.20 10.64
C VAL A 221 -12.13 26.95 10.20
N ALA A 222 -11.02 26.71 10.90
CA ALA A 222 -9.70 27.21 10.54
C ALA A 222 -8.64 26.18 10.91
N LEU A 223 -8.14 25.44 9.92
CA LEU A 223 -7.12 24.43 10.11
C LEU A 223 -6.05 24.54 9.01
N GLU A 224 -4.80 24.71 9.42
CA GLU A 224 -3.66 24.58 8.51
C GLU A 224 -2.85 23.34 8.89
N ILE A 225 -2.59 22.47 7.90
CA ILE A 225 -1.83 21.23 8.07
C ILE A 225 -0.91 21.00 6.88
N GLY A 226 0.32 20.56 7.14
CA GLY A 226 1.33 20.31 6.12
C GLY A 226 1.65 18.84 5.96
N PHE A 227 1.83 18.39 4.73
CA PHE A 227 2.10 17.00 4.40
C PHE A 227 3.36 16.86 3.54
N TYR A 228 4.04 15.75 3.72
CA TYR A 228 5.11 15.35 2.82
C TYR A 228 4.51 14.94 1.46
N ASN A 229 4.95 15.62 0.41
CA ASN A 229 4.41 15.46 -0.94
C ASN A 229 4.25 14.00 -1.39
N ARG A 230 5.31 13.19 -1.22
CA ARG A 230 5.31 11.79 -1.65
C ARG A 230 4.20 10.97 -0.98
N TYR A 231 3.94 11.22 0.30
CA TYR A 231 2.91 10.47 1.02
C TYR A 231 1.51 10.76 0.51
N LEU A 232 1.21 12.03 0.19
CA LEU A 232 -0.05 12.39 -0.45
C LEU A 232 -0.18 11.76 -1.84
N GLN A 233 0.88 11.85 -2.67
CA GLN A 233 0.85 11.26 -4.00
C GLN A 233 0.61 9.75 -3.96
N ASP A 234 1.30 9.02 -3.07
CA ASP A 234 1.14 7.57 -2.95
C ASP A 234 -0.33 7.20 -2.61
N VAL A 235 -0.98 7.95 -1.71
CA VAL A 235 -2.39 7.75 -1.36
C VAL A 235 -3.30 8.05 -2.55
N PHE A 236 -3.20 9.25 -3.15
CA PHE A 236 -4.10 9.64 -4.24
C PHE A 236 -3.89 8.82 -5.53
N ASN A 237 -2.74 8.19 -5.70
CA ASN A 237 -2.49 7.29 -6.83
C ASN A 237 -3.28 5.98 -6.76
N VAL A 238 -3.70 5.55 -5.57
CA VAL A 238 -4.40 4.27 -5.38
C VAL A 238 -5.90 4.42 -5.15
N LEU A 239 -6.37 5.59 -4.73
CA LEU A 239 -7.79 5.86 -4.53
C LEU A 239 -8.55 5.86 -5.86
N ARG A 240 -9.72 5.22 -5.89
CA ARG A 240 -10.57 5.07 -7.08
C ARG A 240 -12.01 5.51 -6.86
N ASP A 241 -12.40 5.74 -5.60
CA ASP A 241 -13.75 6.18 -5.25
C ASP A 241 -13.97 7.62 -5.74
N ASP A 242 -15.21 7.95 -6.11
CA ASP A 242 -15.55 9.30 -6.61
C ASP A 242 -15.33 10.37 -5.53
N ASN A 243 -15.66 10.05 -4.28
CA ASN A 243 -15.48 10.91 -3.12
C ASN A 243 -14.68 10.20 -2.04
N ILE A 244 -13.94 10.99 -1.27
CA ILE A 244 -13.23 10.54 -0.07
C ILE A 244 -13.72 11.33 1.14
N MET A 245 -13.73 10.66 2.30
CA MET A 245 -13.94 11.29 3.59
C MET A 245 -12.57 11.56 4.24
N MET A 246 -12.24 12.83 4.44
CA MET A 246 -11.03 13.25 5.12
C MET A 246 -11.35 13.67 6.55
N LYS A 247 -10.62 13.08 7.52
CA LYS A 247 -10.88 13.31 8.94
C LYS A 247 -9.67 13.92 9.62
N PHE A 248 -9.90 15.04 10.28
CA PHE A 248 -8.86 15.86 10.88
C PHE A 248 -9.10 16.08 12.36
N ASN A 249 -8.02 16.34 13.07
CA ASN A 249 -8.01 16.91 14.41
C ASN A 249 -7.22 18.24 14.36
N LYS A 250 -6.04 18.29 14.99
CA LYS A 250 -5.19 19.49 15.00
C LYS A 250 -4.09 19.38 13.93
N SER A 251 -3.44 20.50 13.65
CA SER A 251 -2.36 20.62 12.67
C SER A 251 -1.19 19.64 12.81
N ILE A 252 -1.00 19.06 14.00
CA ILE A 252 0.07 18.09 14.30
C ILE A 252 -0.43 16.64 14.35
N ASN A 253 -1.73 16.43 14.21
CA ASN A 253 -2.33 15.09 14.21
C ASN A 253 -2.37 14.50 12.80
N PRO A 254 -2.46 13.18 12.66
CA PRO A 254 -2.61 12.56 11.36
C PRO A 254 -3.95 12.94 10.69
N LEU A 255 -3.94 13.03 9.37
CA LEU A 255 -5.12 12.98 8.52
C LEU A 255 -5.50 11.50 8.32
N ILE A 256 -6.80 11.21 8.44
CA ILE A 256 -7.38 9.90 8.15
C ILE A 256 -8.31 10.02 6.95
#